data_01ff8771bdb00827ec497e2554e0b3e1
#
_entry.id   01ff8771bdb00827ec497e2554e0b3e1
#
_cell.length_a   1.000
_cell.length_b   1.000
_cell.length_c   1.000
_cell.angle_alpha   90.00
_cell.angle_beta   90.00
_cell.angle_gamma   90.00
#
_symmetry.space_group_name_H-M   'P 1'
#
loop_
_entity.id
_entity.type
_entity.pdbx_description
1 polymer ?
#
loop_
_entity_poly.entity_id
_entity_poly.type
_entity_poly.pdbx_seq_one_letter_code
_entity_poly.pdbx_strand_id
1 'polypeptide(L)'
;FTLDCGTVNGAAVNDAVISDKGYLIGMVVEADTTSCKVMTILHPSFSAAGVVSRTRENGIINGSTDYAGDGLCVLTNLERATETKMSDQVITTGLGGVFPPDLLVGTVQKVEPEVSGKSSIAVVRPGADPRTVKHVFVITDY
;
A
#
# COMPACT_ATOMS: atom_id res chain seq x y z
N PHE A 1 -8.23 6.58 8.99
CA PHE A 1 -9.65 6.53 9.31
C PHE A 1 -9.94 5.44 10.36
N THR A 2 -11.16 5.42 10.86
CA THR A 2 -11.57 4.51 11.92
C THR A 2 -12.64 3.55 11.41
N LEU A 3 -12.50 2.26 11.80
CA LEU A 3 -13.46 1.22 11.46
C LEU A 3 -14.17 0.71 12.71
N ASP A 4 -15.36 0.14 12.52
CA ASP A 4 -16.17 -0.43 13.60
C ASP A 4 -15.68 -1.80 14.07
N CYS A 5 -14.69 -2.41 13.44
CA CYS A 5 -14.10 -3.67 13.89
C CYS A 5 -12.95 -3.40 14.86
N GLY A 6 -12.87 -4.17 15.93
CA GLY A 6 -11.84 -4.04 16.93
C GLY A 6 -11.34 -5.40 17.38
N THR A 7 -10.70 -5.46 18.56
CA THR A 7 -10.13 -6.71 19.07
C THR A 7 -11.18 -7.80 19.29
N VAL A 8 -12.44 -7.43 19.61
CA VAL A 8 -13.54 -8.37 19.73
C VAL A 8 -13.80 -9.10 18.40
N ASN A 9 -13.55 -8.44 17.27
CA ASN A 9 -13.70 -9.02 15.94
C ASN A 9 -12.42 -9.65 15.41
N GLY A 10 -11.38 -9.71 16.24
CA GLY A 10 -10.08 -10.27 15.85
C GLY A 10 -9.10 -9.28 15.22
N ALA A 11 -9.47 -8.00 15.10
CA ALA A 11 -8.57 -6.99 14.52
C ALA A 11 -7.40 -6.71 15.48
N ALA A 12 -6.21 -6.60 14.93
CA ALA A 12 -4.99 -6.31 15.69
C ALA A 12 -4.13 -5.31 14.94
N VAL A 13 -3.25 -4.64 15.69
CA VAL A 13 -2.26 -3.73 15.10
C VAL A 13 -1.43 -4.49 14.05
N ASN A 14 -1.16 -3.84 12.93
CA ASN A 14 -0.46 -4.36 11.76
C ASN A 14 -1.29 -5.25 10.83
N ASP A 15 -2.57 -5.49 11.14
CA ASP A 15 -3.44 -6.22 10.19
C ASP A 15 -3.63 -5.41 8.91
N ALA A 16 -3.60 -6.08 7.77
CA ALA A 16 -3.84 -5.44 6.48
C ALA A 16 -5.32 -5.10 6.32
N VAL A 17 -5.60 -3.97 5.69
CA VAL A 17 -6.95 -3.53 5.35
C VAL A 17 -7.07 -3.49 3.84
N ILE A 18 -8.04 -4.20 3.29
CA ILE A 18 -8.26 -4.30 1.84
C ILE A 18 -9.67 -3.85 1.47
N SER A 19 -9.84 -3.46 0.21
CA SER A 19 -11.16 -3.16 -0.33
C SER A 19 -11.94 -4.44 -0.59
N ASP A 20 -13.21 -4.31 -0.91
CA ASP A 20 -14.08 -5.44 -1.29
C ASP A 20 -13.57 -6.19 -2.54
N LYS A 21 -12.71 -5.56 -3.34
CA LYS A 21 -12.08 -6.17 -4.53
C LYS A 21 -10.66 -6.67 -4.29
N GLY A 22 -10.17 -6.60 -3.05
CA GLY A 22 -8.86 -7.12 -2.71
C GLY A 22 -7.69 -6.16 -2.85
N TYR A 23 -7.95 -4.87 -3.11
CA TYR A 23 -6.88 -3.87 -3.18
C TYR A 23 -6.48 -3.38 -1.79
N LEU A 24 -5.18 -3.23 -1.57
CA LEU A 24 -4.65 -2.75 -0.30
C LEU A 24 -5.08 -1.30 -0.05
N ILE A 25 -5.67 -1.06 1.13
CA ILE A 25 -6.08 0.26 1.58
C ILE A 25 -5.12 0.82 2.61
N GLY A 26 -4.63 -0.01 3.50
CA GLY A 26 -3.73 0.40 4.56
C GLY A 26 -3.53 -0.69 5.60
N MET A 27 -3.20 -0.27 6.80
CA MET A 27 -3.02 -1.21 7.91
C MET A 27 -3.57 -0.64 9.21
N VAL A 28 -3.94 -1.53 10.12
CA VAL A 28 -4.41 -1.15 11.46
C VAL A 28 -3.23 -0.65 12.28
N VAL A 29 -3.33 0.57 12.81
CA VAL A 29 -2.29 1.17 13.66
C VAL A 29 -2.71 1.24 15.13
N GLU A 30 -4.01 1.25 15.41
CA GLU A 30 -4.56 1.17 16.76
C GLU A 30 -5.79 0.29 16.73
N ALA A 31 -5.97 -0.55 17.74
CA ALA A 31 -7.16 -1.40 17.87
C ALA A 31 -7.70 -1.33 19.30
N ASP A 32 -8.95 -0.90 19.43
CA ASP A 32 -9.70 -0.91 20.67
C ASP A 32 -10.64 -2.12 20.66
N THR A 33 -11.47 -2.24 21.71
CA THR A 33 -12.40 -3.37 21.85
C THR A 33 -13.37 -3.48 20.67
N THR A 34 -13.88 -2.36 20.18
CA THR A 34 -14.94 -2.33 19.16
C THR A 34 -14.57 -1.53 17.92
N SER A 35 -13.39 -0.89 17.89
CA SER A 35 -12.98 -0.07 16.74
C SER A 35 -11.49 -0.20 16.48
N CYS A 36 -11.07 0.19 15.30
CA CYS A 36 -9.66 0.26 14.96
C CYS A 36 -9.38 1.49 14.09
N LYS A 37 -8.16 2.01 14.20
CA LYS A 37 -7.67 3.08 13.35
C LYS A 37 -6.79 2.51 12.25
N VAL A 38 -6.98 3.01 11.04
CA VAL A 38 -6.27 2.54 9.85
C VAL A 38 -5.39 3.67 9.31
N MET A 39 -4.11 3.38 9.11
CA MET A 39 -3.21 4.22 8.34
C MET A 39 -3.33 3.81 6.88
N THR A 40 -3.74 4.72 6.01
CA THR A 40 -3.90 4.40 4.58
C THR A 40 -2.54 4.39 3.88
N ILE A 41 -2.50 3.77 2.70
CA ILE A 41 -1.28 3.73 1.87
C ILE A 41 -0.86 5.11 1.36
N LEU A 42 -1.71 6.13 1.51
CA LEU A 42 -1.38 7.51 1.14
C LEU A 42 -0.63 8.26 2.23
N HIS A 43 -0.61 7.72 3.46
CA HIS A 43 0.03 8.39 4.58
C HIS A 43 1.57 8.31 4.45
N PRO A 44 2.30 9.41 4.70
CA PRO A 44 3.77 9.41 4.52
C PRO A 44 4.51 8.40 5.40
N SER A 45 3.93 8.00 6.51
CA SER A 45 4.54 7.01 7.42
C SER A 45 4.22 5.56 7.03
N PHE A 46 3.35 5.35 6.03
CA PHE A 46 3.04 4.00 5.57
C PHE A 46 4.22 3.41 4.80
N SER A 47 4.56 2.16 5.09
CA SER A 47 5.65 1.46 4.41
C SER A 47 5.32 -0.03 4.32
N ALA A 48 5.43 -0.60 3.14
CA ALA A 48 5.21 -2.02 2.92
C ALA A 48 6.09 -2.50 1.77
N ALA A 49 6.55 -3.76 1.85
CA ALA A 49 7.33 -4.36 0.78
C ALA A 49 6.44 -4.64 -0.43
N GLY A 50 6.84 -4.15 -1.59
CA GLY A 50 6.10 -4.32 -2.84
C GLY A 50 6.98 -4.86 -3.96
N VAL A 51 6.33 -5.30 -5.02
CA VAL A 51 7.00 -5.79 -6.22
C VAL A 51 6.18 -5.42 -7.45
N VAL A 52 6.89 -5.07 -8.52
CA VAL A 52 6.24 -4.90 -9.83
C VAL A 52 6.05 -6.28 -10.42
N SER A 53 4.80 -6.68 -10.64
CA SER A 53 4.49 -8.08 -11.00
C SER A 53 5.12 -8.51 -12.32
N ARG A 54 5.21 -7.63 -13.31
CA ARG A 54 5.77 -7.95 -14.62
C ARG A 54 7.29 -8.15 -14.58
N THR A 55 8.00 -7.25 -13.91
CA THR A 55 9.47 -7.26 -13.88
C THR A 55 10.03 -8.01 -12.69
N ARG A 56 9.21 -8.27 -11.67
CA ARG A 56 9.60 -8.86 -10.37
C ARG A 56 10.59 -8.00 -9.60
N GLU A 57 10.67 -6.72 -9.93
CA GLU A 57 11.52 -5.77 -9.25
C GLU A 57 10.92 -5.37 -7.91
N ASN A 58 11.70 -5.50 -6.85
CA ASN A 58 11.27 -5.19 -5.49
C ASN A 58 11.42 -3.71 -5.19
N GLY A 59 10.51 -3.18 -4.38
CA GLY A 59 10.56 -1.81 -3.89
C GLY A 59 9.80 -1.68 -2.60
N ILE A 60 9.65 -0.45 -2.13
CA ILE A 60 8.91 -0.14 -0.91
C ILE A 60 7.73 0.75 -1.26
N ILE A 61 6.53 0.31 -0.88
CA ILE A 61 5.31 1.09 -1.06
C ILE A 61 5.25 2.11 0.07
N ASN A 62 5.24 3.39 -0.28
CA ASN A 62 5.17 4.49 0.68
C ASN A 62 4.06 5.45 0.29
N GLY A 63 3.46 6.10 1.30
CA GLY A 63 2.68 7.29 1.06
C GLY A 63 3.62 8.48 0.79
N SER A 64 3.10 9.50 0.12
CA SER A 64 3.86 10.72 -0.18
C SER A 64 2.96 11.93 0.01
N THR A 65 3.46 12.93 0.73
CA THR A 65 2.72 14.20 0.90
C THR A 65 2.49 14.91 -0.43
N ASP A 66 3.40 14.72 -1.40
CA ASP A 66 3.28 15.36 -2.71
C ASP A 66 2.15 14.76 -3.55
N TYR A 67 1.80 13.50 -3.33
CA TYR A 67 0.84 12.78 -4.15
C TYR A 67 -0.43 12.37 -3.41
N ALA A 68 -0.45 12.47 -2.07
CA ALA A 68 -1.60 12.02 -1.27
C ALA A 68 -2.89 12.78 -1.64
N GLY A 69 -2.79 14.07 -1.95
CA GLY A 69 -3.94 14.87 -2.36
C GLY A 69 -4.58 14.40 -3.66
N ASP A 70 -3.80 13.78 -4.53
CA ASP A 70 -4.28 13.21 -5.80
C ASP A 70 -4.67 11.72 -5.65
N GLY A 71 -4.59 11.17 -4.45
CA GLY A 71 -4.92 9.77 -4.21
C GLY A 71 -3.87 8.79 -4.70
N LEU A 72 -2.62 9.21 -4.82
CA LEU A 72 -1.52 8.41 -5.35
C LEU A 72 -0.53 8.07 -4.24
N CYS A 73 0.09 6.90 -4.34
CA CYS A 73 1.23 6.52 -3.50
C CYS A 73 2.45 6.29 -4.39
N VAL A 74 3.58 5.89 -3.79
CA VAL A 74 4.82 5.70 -4.53
C VAL A 74 5.42 4.33 -4.19
N LEU A 75 6.14 3.77 -5.15
CA LEU A 75 6.99 2.61 -4.97
C LEU A 75 8.44 3.10 -5.08
N THR A 76 9.17 3.04 -3.98
CA THR A 76 10.53 3.59 -3.89
C THR A 76 11.58 2.48 -3.97
N ASN A 77 12.86 2.87 -4.01
CA ASN A 77 14.00 1.95 -4.07
C ASN A 77 14.07 1.09 -5.33
N LEU A 78 13.47 1.55 -6.42
CA LEU A 78 13.66 0.91 -7.72
C LEU A 78 15.07 1.24 -8.25
N GLU A 79 15.62 0.34 -9.05
CA GLU A 79 16.88 0.60 -9.71
C GLU A 79 16.76 1.81 -10.63
N ARG A 80 17.84 2.56 -10.78
CA ARG A 80 17.85 3.74 -11.66
C ARG A 80 17.48 3.38 -13.09
N ALA A 81 17.94 2.23 -13.57
CA ALA A 81 17.66 1.71 -14.89
C ALA A 81 16.47 0.75 -14.88
N THR A 82 15.45 1.05 -14.06
CA THR A 82 14.30 0.17 -13.91
C THR A 82 13.57 -0.05 -15.25
N GLU A 83 13.05 -1.26 -15.44
CA GLU A 83 12.20 -1.61 -16.58
C GLU A 83 10.73 -1.37 -16.29
N THR A 84 10.40 -0.86 -15.11
CA THR A 84 9.02 -0.53 -14.73
C THR A 84 8.46 0.52 -15.67
N LYS A 85 7.22 0.31 -16.11
CA LYS A 85 6.54 1.19 -17.06
C LYS A 85 5.15 1.54 -16.57
N MET A 86 4.56 2.57 -17.18
CA MET A 86 3.15 2.91 -16.96
C MET A 86 2.28 1.68 -17.20
N SER A 87 1.26 1.52 -16.40
CA SER A 87 0.29 0.39 -16.38
C SER A 87 0.81 -0.92 -15.79
N ASP A 88 2.05 -0.97 -15.33
CA ASP A 88 2.53 -2.14 -14.59
C ASP A 88 1.79 -2.26 -13.26
N GLN A 89 1.51 -3.49 -12.84
CA GLN A 89 0.82 -3.74 -11.57
C GLN A 89 1.82 -3.87 -10.43
N VAL A 90 1.43 -3.33 -9.27
CA VAL A 90 2.19 -3.42 -8.02
C VAL A 90 1.40 -4.29 -7.04
N ILE A 91 2.08 -5.25 -6.45
CA ILE A 91 1.51 -6.16 -5.44
C ILE A 91 2.43 -6.20 -4.22
N THR A 92 1.91 -6.71 -3.10
CA THR A 92 2.72 -6.94 -1.91
C THR A 92 3.55 -8.22 -2.08
N THR A 93 4.70 -8.28 -1.39
CA THR A 93 5.60 -9.45 -1.50
C THR A 93 5.47 -10.42 -0.34
N GLY A 94 4.92 -9.99 0.79
CA GLY A 94 4.96 -10.77 2.02
C GLY A 94 6.29 -10.70 2.76
N LEU A 95 7.27 -9.98 2.25
CA LEU A 95 8.55 -9.78 2.95
C LEU A 95 8.31 -9.02 4.26
N GLY A 96 9.00 -9.40 5.31
CA GLY A 96 8.83 -8.83 6.64
C GLY A 96 7.69 -9.41 7.44
N GLY A 97 6.80 -10.20 6.84
CA GLY A 97 5.75 -10.93 7.53
C GLY A 97 4.58 -10.08 8.03
N VAL A 98 4.53 -8.78 7.73
CA VAL A 98 3.46 -7.87 8.16
C VAL A 98 2.23 -8.02 7.28
N PHE A 99 2.42 -8.10 5.97
CA PHE A 99 1.33 -8.24 5.02
C PHE A 99 1.37 -9.59 4.32
N PRO A 100 0.19 -10.17 3.99
CA PRO A 100 0.16 -11.34 3.11
C PRO A 100 0.76 -10.98 1.74
N PRO A 101 1.36 -11.94 1.03
CA PRO A 101 1.84 -11.69 -0.31
C PRO A 101 0.69 -11.56 -1.31
N ASP A 102 1.00 -11.01 -2.47
CA ASP A 102 0.10 -10.93 -3.62
C ASP A 102 -1.17 -10.08 -3.43
N LEU A 103 -1.19 -9.21 -2.43
CA LEU A 103 -2.27 -8.22 -2.33
C LEU A 103 -2.07 -7.17 -3.43
N LEU A 104 -3.14 -6.87 -4.15
CA LEU A 104 -3.10 -5.87 -5.21
C LEU A 104 -3.00 -4.47 -4.60
N VAL A 105 -2.02 -3.68 -5.03
CA VAL A 105 -1.87 -2.29 -4.60
C VAL A 105 -2.46 -1.35 -5.65
N GLY A 106 -2.02 -1.46 -6.88
CA GLY A 106 -2.51 -0.62 -7.95
C GLY A 106 -1.64 -0.72 -9.19
N THR A 107 -1.70 0.33 -10.02
CA THR A 107 -0.96 0.39 -11.28
C THR A 107 -0.02 1.57 -11.30
N VAL A 108 1.11 1.40 -11.96
CA VAL A 108 2.11 2.48 -12.14
C VAL A 108 1.55 3.52 -13.08
N GLN A 109 1.57 4.77 -12.66
CA GLN A 109 1.13 5.90 -13.48
C GLN A 109 2.30 6.54 -14.21
N LYS A 110 3.46 6.67 -13.55
CA LYS A 110 4.69 7.18 -14.16
C LYS A 110 5.88 6.73 -13.33
N VAL A 111 7.07 6.82 -13.92
CA VAL A 111 8.33 6.51 -13.27
C VAL A 111 9.23 7.73 -13.36
N GLU A 112 9.86 8.11 -12.26
CA GLU A 112 10.74 9.27 -12.16
C GLU A 112 12.04 8.89 -11.46
N PRO A 113 13.16 9.55 -11.80
CA PRO A 113 14.37 9.40 -10.98
C PRO A 113 14.17 10.10 -9.63
N GLU A 114 14.75 9.55 -8.58
CA GLU A 114 14.80 10.23 -7.30
C GLU A 114 15.73 11.44 -7.37
N VAL A 115 15.54 12.39 -6.44
CA VAL A 115 16.36 13.60 -6.36
C VAL A 115 17.85 13.26 -6.23
N SER A 116 18.18 12.18 -5.52
CA SER A 116 19.56 11.71 -5.38
C SER A 116 20.17 11.18 -6.69
N GLY A 117 19.35 10.80 -7.66
CA GLY A 117 19.78 10.20 -8.92
C GLY A 117 20.30 8.77 -8.81
N LYS A 118 20.24 8.16 -7.62
CA LYS A 118 20.76 6.80 -7.38
C LYS A 118 19.71 5.72 -7.59
N SER A 119 18.46 6.08 -7.54
CA SER A 119 17.33 5.15 -7.67
C SER A 119 16.19 5.83 -8.41
N SER A 120 15.15 5.07 -8.69
CA SER A 120 13.93 5.58 -9.31
C SER A 120 12.73 5.31 -8.42
N ILE A 121 11.68 6.10 -8.60
CA ILE A 121 10.40 5.89 -7.95
C ILE A 121 9.33 5.72 -9.01
N ALA A 122 8.33 4.89 -8.70
CA ALA A 122 7.13 4.77 -9.52
C ALA A 122 5.97 5.42 -8.76
N VAL A 123 5.24 6.30 -9.42
CA VAL A 123 4.00 6.85 -8.87
C VAL A 123 2.89 5.86 -9.17
N VAL A 124 2.19 5.40 -8.13
CA VAL A 124 1.23 4.31 -8.23
C VAL A 124 -0.17 4.84 -7.95
N ARG A 125 -1.09 4.54 -8.85
CA ARG A 125 -2.52 4.78 -8.63
C ARG A 125 -3.11 3.55 -7.94
N PRO A 126 -3.56 3.67 -6.68
CA PRO A 126 -4.19 2.55 -5.99
C PRO A 126 -5.41 2.04 -6.76
N GLY A 127 -5.61 0.73 -6.73
CA GLY A 127 -6.77 0.12 -7.37
C GLY A 127 -8.08 0.48 -6.69
N ALA A 128 -8.04 0.83 -5.41
CA ALA A 128 -9.16 1.43 -4.69
C ALA A 128 -8.65 2.67 -3.98
N ASP A 129 -9.37 3.80 -4.13
CA ASP A 129 -8.96 5.06 -3.53
C ASP A 129 -9.31 5.05 -2.03
N PRO A 130 -8.30 5.11 -1.14
CA PRO A 130 -8.57 5.10 0.31
C PRO A 130 -9.41 6.28 0.79
N ARG A 131 -9.48 7.37 0.02
CA ARG A 131 -10.25 8.55 0.39
C ARG A 131 -11.75 8.36 0.19
N THR A 132 -12.16 7.46 -0.71
CA THR A 132 -13.55 7.29 -1.13
C THR A 132 -14.11 5.89 -0.92
N VAL A 133 -13.27 4.94 -0.50
CA VAL A 133 -13.71 3.55 -0.30
C VAL A 133 -14.77 3.47 0.79
N LYS A 134 -15.84 2.67 0.55
CA LYS A 134 -16.96 2.53 1.47
C LYS A 134 -16.98 1.21 2.21
N HIS A 135 -16.43 0.17 1.61
CA HIS A 135 -16.41 -1.18 2.19
C HIS A 135 -14.98 -1.70 2.21
N VAL A 136 -14.52 -2.07 3.40
CA VAL A 136 -13.19 -2.60 3.61
C VAL A 136 -13.25 -3.84 4.48
N PHE A 137 -12.23 -4.69 4.35
CA PHE A 137 -12.05 -5.88 5.16
C PHE A 137 -10.69 -5.82 5.85
N VAL A 138 -10.66 -6.25 7.10
CA VAL A 138 -9.41 -6.40 7.85
C VAL A 138 -9.00 -7.86 7.79
N ILE A 139 -7.77 -8.12 7.35
CA ILE A 139 -7.23 -9.48 7.31
C ILE A 139 -6.70 -9.79 8.70
N THR A 140 -7.45 -10.58 9.48
CA THR A 140 -7.18 -10.79 10.89
C THR A 140 -6.36 -12.02 11.22
N ASP A 141 -6.18 -12.90 10.26
CA ASP A 141 -5.59 -14.23 10.51
C ASP A 141 -4.57 -14.59 9.43
N TYR A 142 -3.57 -13.75 9.36
CA TYR A 142 -2.45 -13.99 8.45
C TYR A 142 -1.27 -14.63 9.17
#